data_bd0ed843f76c4cea37d7a6a1e0d9ee6d
#
_entry.id   bd0ed843f76c4cea37d7a6a1e0d9ee6d
#
_cell.length_a   1.000
_cell.length_b   1.000
_cell.length_c   1.000
_cell.angle_alpha   90.00
_cell.angle_beta   90.00
_cell.angle_gamma   90.00
#
_symmetry.space_group_name_H-M   'P 1'
#
loop_
_entity.id
_entity.type
_entity.pdbx_description
1 polymer ?
#
loop_
_entity_poly.entity_id
_entity_poly.type
_entity_poly.pdbx_seq_one_letter_code
_entity_poly.pdbx_strand_id
1 'polypeptide(L)'
;MPFRRFPLVLATTAVIASVSACAVSASTGSASTGSAGTGSAGQGQDPPVSSASAPPAAASASAITLVVPPGEGGGALSTPRTLTMPAGWTARVWARLPDARMEAWTPEGDLLVSEPNDGRIMELRPDATGTATVTTVLSGLTSPQGMAFARLNGGWVLYVAETDQIDRYPWGSGGIGGARTVIAARLPDQDPSGDDVHRMKDVTVAADGTVYFNVGSSSNANPDDRTMSPQRAVIMAVRPDGTDLRVVERGVRNGEGLAVAPNGSVWTAVNERDNIPYPTHAPYSTYSDAYGQVIRAYVNNHPPDEVAQVTAGRDLGWPYCDPDQDDSHPAGSLANVPLVPNSATNPGGTAMNCAKLAPVEVGLPAHSAPLGMTFLEGSKVPGRWSGGAVVAVHGSWDRQQPQAPAVSWLAWDSAKGTMTPSVTLVGGFENADGTFWGRPVDAVPGPDGALYVSDDAAGAIYRLVPAG
;
A
#
# COMPACT_ATOMS: atom_id res chain seq x y z
N MET A 1 -35.50 -48.23 8.16
CA MET A 1 -35.00 -48.30 6.78
C MET A 1 -33.56 -47.75 6.79
N PRO A 2 -32.59 -48.51 6.34
CA PRO A 2 -31.17 -48.19 6.58
C PRO A 2 -30.58 -47.32 5.48
N PHE A 3 -29.74 -46.38 5.92
CA PHE A 3 -28.92 -45.49 5.03
C PHE A 3 -27.84 -46.30 4.32
N ARG A 4 -27.76 -46.20 3.00
CA ARG A 4 -26.65 -46.71 2.18
C ARG A 4 -25.53 -45.66 2.08
N ARG A 5 -24.33 -46.08 2.49
CA ARG A 5 -23.08 -45.38 2.29
C ARG A 5 -22.54 -45.69 0.89
N PHE A 6 -22.12 -44.68 0.14
CA PHE A 6 -21.31 -44.82 -1.09
C PHE A 6 -19.84 -44.47 -0.77
N PRO A 7 -18.89 -45.17 -1.32
CA PRO A 7 -17.47 -44.89 -1.08
C PRO A 7 -16.97 -43.79 -2.04
N LEU A 8 -16.15 -42.90 -1.50
CA LEU A 8 -15.41 -41.87 -2.22
C LEU A 8 -14.14 -42.49 -2.82
N VAL A 9 -14.01 -42.46 -4.14
CA VAL A 9 -12.78 -42.85 -4.85
C VAL A 9 -11.93 -41.60 -5.04
N LEU A 10 -10.76 -41.58 -4.38
CA LEU A 10 -9.71 -40.58 -4.63
C LEU A 10 -8.93 -41.03 -5.87
N ALA A 11 -8.93 -40.18 -6.92
CA ALA A 11 -8.01 -40.29 -8.05
C ALA A 11 -6.86 -39.30 -7.85
N THR A 12 -5.67 -39.78 -7.56
CA THR A 12 -4.43 -39.00 -7.53
C THR A 12 -3.84 -38.94 -8.94
N THR A 13 -3.81 -37.77 -9.56
CA THR A 13 -3.06 -37.54 -10.81
C THR A 13 -1.74 -36.84 -10.47
N ALA A 14 -0.63 -37.56 -10.66
CA ALA A 14 0.72 -37.01 -10.55
C ALA A 14 1.08 -36.34 -11.89
N VAL A 15 1.41 -35.05 -11.83
CA VAL A 15 2.00 -34.30 -12.96
C VAL A 15 3.51 -34.27 -12.76
N ILE A 16 4.22 -34.92 -13.68
CA ILE A 16 5.70 -34.89 -13.74
C ILE A 16 6.06 -33.68 -14.64
N ALA A 17 6.71 -32.68 -14.05
CA ALA A 17 7.29 -31.58 -14.80
C ALA A 17 8.75 -31.91 -15.13
N SER A 18 9.06 -32.02 -16.43
CA SER A 18 10.42 -32.16 -16.94
C SER A 18 11.08 -30.78 -17.08
N VAL A 19 12.18 -30.57 -16.39
CA VAL A 19 13.03 -29.37 -16.53
C VAL A 19 14.05 -29.62 -17.62
N SER A 20 13.99 -28.88 -18.73
CA SER A 20 15.06 -28.81 -19.73
C SER A 20 15.97 -27.62 -19.43
N ALA A 21 17.24 -27.91 -19.13
CA ALA A 21 18.29 -26.91 -19.01
C ALA A 21 18.86 -26.56 -20.41
N CYS A 22 18.78 -25.31 -20.79
CA CYS A 22 19.54 -24.75 -21.93
C CYS A 22 20.74 -23.97 -21.40
N ALA A 23 21.94 -24.44 -21.73
CA ALA A 23 23.20 -23.72 -21.51
C ALA A 23 23.36 -22.62 -22.59
N VAL A 24 23.67 -21.41 -22.20
CA VAL A 24 24.04 -20.31 -23.10
C VAL A 24 25.53 -20.02 -22.93
N SER A 25 26.25 -20.15 -24.04
CA SER A 25 27.66 -19.87 -24.18
C SER A 25 27.91 -18.38 -24.32
N ALA A 26 28.86 -17.84 -23.56
CA ALA A 26 29.33 -16.47 -23.68
C ALA A 26 30.29 -16.33 -24.86
N SER A 27 30.06 -15.31 -25.71
CA SER A 27 31.03 -14.86 -26.72
C SER A 27 31.49 -13.43 -26.41
N THR A 28 32.79 -13.27 -26.25
CA THR A 28 33.52 -12.01 -26.09
C THR A 28 33.66 -11.28 -27.42
N GLY A 29 33.25 -10.01 -27.50
CA GLY A 29 33.47 -9.15 -28.66
C GLY A 29 34.17 -7.84 -28.26
N SER A 30 35.27 -7.57 -28.94
CA SER A 30 36.23 -6.51 -28.69
C SER A 30 35.74 -5.11 -29.05
N ALA A 31 36.26 -4.12 -28.34
CA ALA A 31 36.08 -2.69 -28.57
C ALA A 31 36.83 -2.17 -29.79
N SER A 32 36.27 -1.21 -30.51
CA SER A 32 36.99 -0.33 -31.44
C SER A 32 36.72 1.14 -31.13
N THR A 33 37.79 1.88 -30.96
CA THR A 33 37.89 3.31 -30.73
C THR A 33 37.67 4.11 -32.02
N GLY A 34 36.89 5.19 -31.95
CA GLY A 34 36.72 6.17 -33.04
C GLY A 34 36.79 7.60 -32.51
N SER A 35 37.61 8.38 -33.14
CA SER A 35 38.15 9.68 -32.78
C SER A 35 37.24 10.89 -33.02
N ALA A 36 37.59 11.97 -32.35
CA ALA A 36 36.99 13.29 -32.21
C ALA A 36 36.70 14.07 -33.51
N GLY A 37 35.69 14.93 -33.44
CA GLY A 37 35.44 16.06 -34.34
C GLY A 37 34.99 17.28 -33.56
N THR A 38 35.80 18.33 -33.56
CA THR A 38 35.59 19.64 -32.94
C THR A 38 34.67 20.51 -33.80
N GLY A 39 33.67 21.13 -33.23
CA GLY A 39 32.88 22.20 -33.86
C GLY A 39 32.40 23.20 -32.81
N SER A 40 32.99 24.38 -32.84
CA SER A 40 32.65 25.56 -32.03
C SER A 40 31.50 26.33 -32.67
N ALA A 41 30.48 26.71 -31.89
CA ALA A 41 29.61 27.87 -32.20
C ALA A 41 28.77 28.31 -30.98
N GLY A 42 28.93 29.59 -30.61
CA GLY A 42 27.86 30.47 -30.22
C GLY A 42 27.28 30.36 -28.80
N GLN A 43 27.75 31.22 -27.88
CA GLN A 43 27.13 31.50 -26.58
C GLN A 43 25.86 32.36 -26.76
N GLY A 44 24.71 31.79 -26.42
CA GLY A 44 23.50 32.54 -26.08
C GLY A 44 23.29 32.40 -24.57
N GLN A 45 23.26 33.53 -23.84
CA GLN A 45 22.97 33.54 -22.42
C GLN A 45 21.44 33.44 -22.20
N ASP A 46 21.00 32.34 -21.64
CA ASP A 46 19.64 32.19 -21.09
C ASP A 46 19.56 32.78 -19.68
N PRO A 47 18.40 33.34 -19.29
CA PRO A 47 18.20 33.92 -17.96
C PRO A 47 18.23 32.85 -16.88
N PRO A 48 18.56 33.19 -15.61
CA PRO A 48 18.71 32.21 -14.55
C PRO A 48 17.38 31.53 -14.23
N VAL A 49 17.34 30.24 -14.47
CA VAL A 49 16.24 29.35 -14.01
C VAL A 49 16.31 29.30 -12.48
N SER A 50 15.21 29.72 -11.84
CA SER A 50 15.03 29.58 -10.41
C SER A 50 15.28 28.14 -9.99
N SER A 51 16.25 27.92 -9.11
CA SER A 51 16.60 26.62 -8.59
C SER A 51 15.43 26.01 -7.84
N ALA A 52 14.74 25.03 -8.46
CA ALA A 52 13.88 24.14 -7.72
C ALA A 52 14.73 23.48 -6.61
N SER A 53 14.25 23.52 -5.39
CA SER A 53 14.90 22.88 -4.25
C SER A 53 15.12 21.42 -4.57
N ALA A 54 16.36 20.97 -4.56
CA ALA A 54 16.71 19.58 -4.74
C ALA A 54 16.00 18.75 -3.65
N PRO A 55 15.51 17.54 -3.96
CA PRO A 55 14.95 16.67 -2.93
C PRO A 55 15.98 16.47 -1.81
N PRO A 56 15.53 16.40 -0.54
CA PRO A 56 16.45 16.26 0.58
C PRO A 56 17.33 15.03 0.37
N ALA A 57 18.65 15.22 0.48
CA ALA A 57 19.62 14.15 0.31
C ALA A 57 19.20 12.92 1.14
N ALA A 58 19.17 11.75 0.51
CA ALA A 58 18.85 10.51 1.21
C ALA A 58 19.75 10.41 2.45
N ALA A 59 19.16 10.14 3.64
CA ALA A 59 19.97 9.84 4.83
C ALA A 59 20.83 8.63 4.48
N SER A 60 22.07 8.61 4.93
CA SER A 60 22.90 7.42 4.78
C SER A 60 22.17 6.23 5.43
N ALA A 61 21.71 5.31 4.61
CA ALA A 61 21.11 4.08 5.07
C ALA A 61 22.19 3.18 5.67
N SER A 62 21.87 2.51 6.76
CA SER A 62 22.76 1.56 7.45
C SER A 62 22.08 0.22 7.61
N ALA A 63 22.85 -0.85 7.53
CA ALA A 63 22.42 -2.18 7.88
C ALA A 63 22.31 -2.29 9.41
N ILE A 64 21.10 -2.54 9.91
CA ILE A 64 20.78 -2.62 11.35
C ILE A 64 20.32 -4.05 11.65
N THR A 65 21.00 -4.72 12.56
CA THR A 65 20.57 -6.04 13.02
C THR A 65 19.25 -5.95 13.77
N LEU A 66 18.26 -6.71 13.35
CA LEU A 66 16.99 -6.84 14.05
C LEU A 66 17.20 -7.64 15.36
N VAL A 67 16.94 -7.01 16.49
CA VAL A 67 16.97 -7.69 17.79
C VAL A 67 15.71 -8.53 17.95
N VAL A 68 15.89 -9.86 18.11
CA VAL A 68 14.81 -10.81 18.39
C VAL A 68 14.94 -11.22 19.86
N PRO A 69 14.03 -10.79 20.75
CA PRO A 69 14.06 -11.17 22.17
C PRO A 69 13.88 -12.69 22.34
N PRO A 70 14.35 -13.27 23.47
CA PRO A 70 14.06 -14.64 23.81
C PRO A 70 12.55 -14.93 23.82
N GLY A 71 12.13 -15.97 23.11
CA GLY A 71 10.70 -16.32 22.97
C GLY A 71 10.03 -15.73 21.72
N GLU A 72 10.58 -14.64 21.14
CA GLU A 72 10.00 -13.98 19.96
C GLU A 72 10.55 -14.51 18.62
N GLY A 73 11.45 -15.49 18.65
CA GLY A 73 11.99 -16.16 17.47
C GLY A 73 11.02 -17.19 16.87
N GLY A 74 11.36 -17.68 15.67
CA GLY A 74 10.60 -18.72 14.97
C GLY A 74 10.16 -18.28 13.58
N GLY A 75 9.82 -19.23 12.71
CA GLY A 75 9.46 -18.95 11.32
C GLY A 75 10.53 -18.15 10.60
N ALA A 76 10.16 -17.06 9.96
CA ALA A 76 11.07 -16.14 9.28
C ALA A 76 12.15 -15.54 10.20
N LEU A 77 11.90 -15.46 11.51
CA LEU A 77 12.78 -14.89 12.52
C LEU A 77 13.65 -15.93 13.24
N SER A 78 13.68 -17.17 12.77
CA SER A 78 14.57 -18.21 13.30
C SER A 78 16.04 -17.99 12.95
N THR A 79 16.33 -17.14 11.98
CA THR A 79 17.67 -16.74 11.57
C THR A 79 17.85 -15.22 11.78
N PRO A 80 19.09 -14.74 12.03
CA PRO A 80 19.35 -13.31 12.14
C PRO A 80 18.88 -12.54 10.91
N ARG A 81 18.19 -11.42 11.13
CA ARG A 81 17.69 -10.51 10.08
C ARG A 81 18.34 -9.15 10.21
N THR A 82 18.48 -8.49 9.07
CA THR A 82 19.06 -7.15 8.98
C THR A 82 18.10 -6.26 8.20
N LEU A 83 17.75 -5.12 8.77
CA LEU A 83 16.97 -4.07 8.10
C LEU A 83 17.92 -2.98 7.61
N THR A 84 17.55 -2.32 6.52
CA THR A 84 18.21 -1.12 6.03
C THR A 84 17.40 0.09 6.47
N MET A 85 17.96 0.94 7.32
CA MET A 85 17.29 2.08 7.95
C MET A 85 18.24 3.29 8.09
N PRO A 86 17.75 4.48 8.44
CA PRO A 86 18.62 5.61 8.75
C PRO A 86 19.66 5.28 9.84
N ALA A 87 20.86 5.80 9.67
CA ALA A 87 21.96 5.54 10.61
C ALA A 87 21.60 5.95 12.05
N GLY A 88 21.98 5.12 13.02
CA GLY A 88 21.71 5.33 14.44
C GLY A 88 20.34 4.85 14.92
N TRP A 89 19.45 4.45 14.03
CA TRP A 89 18.20 3.80 14.42
C TRP A 89 18.46 2.41 15.01
N THR A 90 17.54 1.92 15.82
CA THR A 90 17.54 0.55 16.32
C THR A 90 16.23 -0.16 15.98
N ALA A 91 16.28 -1.47 15.82
CA ALA A 91 15.12 -2.30 15.46
C ALA A 91 15.03 -3.52 16.38
N ARG A 92 13.81 -3.82 16.86
CA ARG A 92 13.53 -5.04 17.58
C ARG A 92 12.16 -5.59 17.27
N VAL A 93 11.97 -6.90 17.36
CA VAL A 93 10.67 -7.52 17.45
C VAL A 93 10.03 -7.12 18.77
N TRP A 94 8.87 -6.50 18.72
CA TRP A 94 8.14 -6.04 19.89
C TRP A 94 7.07 -7.03 20.33
N ALA A 95 6.41 -7.67 19.34
CA ALA A 95 5.45 -8.74 19.57
C ALA A 95 5.47 -9.76 18.44
N ARG A 96 5.04 -10.99 18.73
CA ARG A 96 4.67 -11.98 17.73
C ARG A 96 3.15 -11.98 17.58
N LEU A 97 2.71 -11.73 16.36
CA LEU A 97 1.30 -11.71 16.03
C LEU A 97 1.12 -12.24 14.59
N PRO A 98 0.73 -13.51 14.44
CA PRO A 98 0.41 -14.06 13.13
C PRO A 98 -0.69 -13.24 12.46
N ASP A 99 -0.60 -13.04 11.14
CA ASP A 99 -1.60 -12.29 10.38
C ASP A 99 -1.81 -10.82 10.83
N ALA A 100 -0.77 -10.20 11.41
CA ALA A 100 -0.80 -8.81 11.84
C ALA A 100 -1.04 -7.87 10.65
N ARG A 101 -2.13 -7.10 10.69
CA ARG A 101 -2.47 -6.19 9.60
C ARG A 101 -2.44 -4.73 10.06
N MET A 102 -3.54 -3.97 9.97
CA MET A 102 -3.56 -2.54 10.29
C MET A 102 -3.43 -2.28 11.79
N GLU A 103 -2.87 -1.14 12.11
CA GLU A 103 -2.52 -0.70 13.47
C GLU A 103 -3.25 0.59 13.84
N ALA A 104 -3.69 0.72 15.11
CA ALA A 104 -4.26 1.96 15.63
C ALA A 104 -3.95 2.14 17.13
N TRP A 105 -3.39 3.28 17.52
CA TRP A 105 -3.17 3.60 18.93
C TRP A 105 -4.47 3.96 19.62
N THR A 106 -4.71 3.34 20.79
CA THR A 106 -5.80 3.74 21.67
C THR A 106 -5.51 5.11 22.28
N PRO A 107 -6.55 5.82 22.75
CA PRO A 107 -6.35 7.07 23.48
C PRO A 107 -5.49 6.95 24.76
N GLU A 108 -5.39 5.73 25.30
CA GLU A 108 -4.61 5.40 26.49
C GLU A 108 -3.13 5.07 26.16
N GLY A 109 -2.81 4.82 24.90
CA GLY A 109 -1.44 4.54 24.44
C GLY A 109 -1.11 3.05 24.32
N ASP A 110 -2.11 2.18 24.22
CA ASP A 110 -1.97 0.79 23.84
C ASP A 110 -2.17 0.65 22.31
N LEU A 111 -1.54 -0.33 21.66
CA LEU A 111 -1.65 -0.53 20.20
C LEU A 111 -2.71 -1.59 19.91
N LEU A 112 -3.71 -1.24 19.10
CA LEU A 112 -4.60 -2.23 18.48
C LEU A 112 -4.02 -2.71 17.15
N VAL A 113 -4.15 -4.02 16.89
CA VAL A 113 -3.73 -4.65 15.64
C VAL A 113 -4.84 -5.59 15.16
N SER A 114 -5.19 -5.52 13.89
CA SER A 114 -6.16 -6.42 13.30
C SER A 114 -5.54 -7.75 12.87
N GLU A 115 -6.27 -8.85 13.08
CA GLU A 115 -5.99 -10.20 12.58
C GLU A 115 -7.18 -10.69 11.74
N PRO A 116 -7.23 -10.38 10.44
CA PRO A 116 -8.38 -10.65 9.58
C PRO A 116 -8.73 -12.13 9.46
N ASN A 117 -7.74 -13.02 9.33
CA ASN A 117 -7.99 -14.45 9.17
C ASN A 117 -8.64 -15.09 10.40
N ASP A 118 -8.34 -14.56 11.58
CA ASP A 118 -8.91 -15.01 12.86
C ASP A 118 -10.15 -14.22 13.28
N GLY A 119 -10.52 -13.16 12.53
CA GLY A 119 -11.67 -12.31 12.82
C GLY A 119 -11.53 -11.58 14.16
N ARG A 120 -10.33 -11.07 14.49
CA ARG A 120 -10.02 -10.48 15.80
C ARG A 120 -9.36 -9.10 15.68
N ILE A 121 -9.51 -8.32 16.75
CA ILE A 121 -8.66 -7.15 17.05
C ILE A 121 -7.92 -7.47 18.34
N MET A 122 -6.60 -7.35 18.29
CA MET A 122 -5.69 -7.59 19.40
C MET A 122 -5.23 -6.26 20.00
N GLU A 123 -5.03 -6.22 21.31
CA GLU A 123 -4.44 -5.10 22.04
C GLU A 123 -3.07 -5.51 22.54
N LEU A 124 -2.09 -4.68 22.23
CA LEU A 124 -0.69 -4.85 22.60
C LEU A 124 -0.29 -3.77 23.60
N ARG A 125 0.06 -4.19 24.81
CA ARG A 125 0.51 -3.29 25.88
C ARG A 125 1.99 -3.46 26.15
N PRO A 126 2.77 -2.37 26.23
CA PRO A 126 4.17 -2.46 26.61
C PRO A 126 4.36 -3.20 27.93
N ASP A 127 5.30 -4.11 27.98
CA ASP A 127 5.67 -4.82 29.20
C ASP A 127 7.04 -4.38 29.75
N ALA A 128 7.42 -4.88 30.94
CA ALA A 128 8.68 -4.53 31.60
C ALA A 128 9.93 -5.10 30.88
N THR A 129 9.75 -6.05 29.96
CA THR A 129 10.86 -6.68 29.19
C THR A 129 11.16 -5.93 27.91
N GLY A 130 10.31 -4.94 27.56
CA GLY A 130 10.38 -4.15 26.33
C GLY A 130 9.81 -4.89 25.13
N THR A 131 8.98 -5.90 25.36
CA THR A 131 8.04 -6.52 24.40
C THR A 131 6.61 -6.08 24.74
N ALA A 132 5.60 -6.77 24.22
CA ALA A 132 4.21 -6.46 24.52
C ALA A 132 3.46 -7.68 25.06
N THR A 133 2.56 -7.41 26.01
CA THR A 133 1.50 -8.36 26.35
C THR A 133 0.38 -8.24 25.33
N VAL A 134 -0.04 -9.36 24.76
CA VAL A 134 -1.06 -9.41 23.70
C VAL A 134 -2.36 -9.98 24.26
N THR A 135 -3.47 -9.26 24.07
CA THR A 135 -4.81 -9.68 24.51
C THR A 135 -5.86 -9.42 23.42
N THR A 136 -6.91 -10.24 23.36
CA THR A 136 -8.02 -10.04 22.41
C THR A 136 -9.00 -9.00 22.94
N VAL A 137 -9.30 -7.96 22.13
CA VAL A 137 -10.31 -6.92 22.43
C VAL A 137 -11.65 -7.22 21.77
N LEU A 138 -11.62 -7.62 20.50
CA LEU A 138 -12.79 -7.99 19.72
C LEU A 138 -12.56 -9.33 19.03
N SER A 139 -13.62 -10.11 18.86
CA SER A 139 -13.59 -11.38 18.13
C SER A 139 -14.93 -11.64 17.45
N GLY A 140 -14.93 -12.59 16.49
CA GLY A 140 -16.11 -12.93 15.70
C GLY A 140 -16.47 -11.85 14.67
N LEU A 141 -15.45 -11.12 14.19
CA LEU A 141 -15.56 -10.14 13.13
C LEU A 141 -15.34 -10.80 11.75
N THR A 142 -15.84 -10.19 10.69
CA THR A 142 -15.69 -10.69 9.32
C THR A 142 -14.44 -10.08 8.66
N SER A 143 -13.29 -10.73 8.83
CA SER A 143 -12.00 -10.26 8.30
C SER A 143 -11.77 -8.76 8.56
N PRO A 144 -11.69 -8.31 9.83
CA PRO A 144 -11.46 -6.91 10.18
C PRO A 144 -10.09 -6.45 9.69
N GLN A 145 -9.96 -5.22 9.18
CA GLN A 145 -8.69 -4.67 8.78
C GLN A 145 -8.47 -3.27 9.36
N GLY A 146 -9.00 -2.22 8.71
CA GLY A 146 -8.76 -0.84 9.12
C GLY A 146 -9.43 -0.47 10.44
N MET A 147 -8.78 0.41 11.20
CA MET A 147 -9.27 0.91 12.49
C MET A 147 -8.97 2.40 12.63
N ALA A 148 -9.90 3.15 13.20
CA ALA A 148 -9.67 4.57 13.49
C ALA A 148 -10.35 4.98 14.80
N PHE A 149 -9.65 5.77 15.60
CA PHE A 149 -10.23 6.43 16.77
C PHE A 149 -10.67 7.85 16.45
N ALA A 150 -11.85 8.25 16.95
CA ALA A 150 -12.31 9.62 16.85
C ALA A 150 -13.13 10.05 18.07
N ARG A 151 -13.32 11.35 18.23
CA ARG A 151 -14.24 11.90 19.23
C ARG A 151 -15.65 11.98 18.64
N LEU A 152 -16.64 11.47 19.37
CA LEU A 152 -18.05 11.59 19.04
C LEU A 152 -18.84 11.98 20.30
N ASN A 153 -19.54 13.12 20.26
CA ASN A 153 -20.35 13.62 21.38
C ASN A 153 -19.56 13.68 22.71
N GLY A 154 -18.28 14.05 22.65
CA GLY A 154 -17.40 14.19 23.83
C GLY A 154 -16.74 12.89 24.31
N GLY A 155 -17.16 11.71 23.84
CA GLY A 155 -16.55 10.41 24.10
C GLY A 155 -15.60 9.96 23.01
N TRP A 156 -14.77 8.95 23.27
CA TRP A 156 -14.01 8.26 22.25
C TRP A 156 -14.85 7.13 21.62
N VAL A 157 -14.66 6.89 20.35
CA VAL A 157 -15.20 5.76 19.60
C VAL A 157 -14.11 5.13 18.75
N LEU A 158 -14.18 3.82 18.61
CA LEU A 158 -13.38 3.04 17.68
C LEU A 158 -14.25 2.68 16.47
N TYR A 159 -13.77 3.03 15.27
CA TYR A 159 -14.30 2.50 14.02
C TYR A 159 -13.50 1.28 13.60
N VAL A 160 -14.17 0.25 13.09
CA VAL A 160 -13.57 -0.97 12.57
C VAL A 160 -14.16 -1.24 11.19
N ALA A 161 -13.30 -1.41 10.20
CA ALA A 161 -13.72 -1.84 8.87
C ALA A 161 -13.64 -3.36 8.76
N GLU A 162 -14.79 -4.00 8.54
CA GLU A 162 -14.93 -5.41 8.15
C GLU A 162 -15.11 -5.50 6.63
N THR A 163 -15.06 -6.68 6.03
CA THR A 163 -15.18 -6.81 4.58
C THR A 163 -16.53 -6.37 4.04
N ASP A 164 -17.62 -6.52 4.81
CA ASP A 164 -18.99 -6.24 4.40
C ASP A 164 -19.65 -5.07 5.12
N GLN A 165 -18.95 -4.45 6.10
CA GLN A 165 -19.52 -3.37 6.90
C GLN A 165 -18.46 -2.47 7.57
N ILE A 166 -18.90 -1.30 8.03
CA ILE A 166 -18.14 -0.42 8.92
C ILE A 166 -18.87 -0.33 10.24
N ASP A 167 -18.16 -0.65 11.30
CA ASP A 167 -18.64 -0.66 12.67
C ASP A 167 -18.13 0.52 13.48
N ARG A 168 -18.90 0.89 14.50
CA ARG A 168 -18.52 1.85 15.52
C ARG A 168 -18.79 1.26 16.91
N TYR A 169 -17.77 1.35 17.76
CA TYR A 169 -17.82 0.93 19.17
C TYR A 169 -17.57 2.12 20.09
N PRO A 170 -18.40 2.37 21.13
CA PRO A 170 -18.00 3.28 22.20
C PRO A 170 -16.71 2.79 22.84
N TRP A 171 -15.80 3.72 23.14
CA TRP A 171 -14.51 3.40 23.78
C TRP A 171 -14.37 4.15 25.10
N GLY A 172 -13.96 3.45 26.15
CA GLY A 172 -13.69 3.99 27.48
C GLY A 172 -12.34 3.54 28.02
N SER A 173 -11.98 4.00 29.22
CA SER A 173 -10.69 3.69 29.86
C SER A 173 -10.41 2.20 30.09
N GLY A 174 -11.41 1.34 29.92
CA GLY A 174 -11.30 -0.12 30.01
C GLY A 174 -11.44 -0.83 28.65
N GLY A 175 -11.35 -0.12 27.54
CA GLY A 175 -11.56 -0.66 26.19
C GLY A 175 -12.99 -0.43 25.66
N ILE A 176 -13.58 -1.44 25.03
CA ILE A 176 -14.94 -1.36 24.45
C ILE A 176 -15.97 -1.05 25.54
N GLY A 177 -16.61 0.10 25.43
CA GLY A 177 -17.53 0.64 26.45
C GLY A 177 -19.02 0.37 26.20
N GLY A 178 -19.37 -0.37 25.14
CA GLY A 178 -20.79 -0.62 24.81
C GLY A 178 -21.01 -1.44 23.54
N ALA A 179 -22.26 -1.54 23.13
CA ALA A 179 -22.66 -2.33 21.97
C ALA A 179 -22.17 -1.74 20.64
N ARG A 180 -21.87 -2.61 19.68
CA ARG A 180 -21.59 -2.29 18.29
C ARG A 180 -22.76 -1.54 17.63
N THR A 181 -22.40 -0.55 16.82
CA THR A 181 -23.33 0.11 15.89
C THR A 181 -22.76 -0.04 14.48
N VAL A 182 -23.50 -0.68 13.58
CA VAL A 182 -23.14 -0.74 12.16
C VAL A 182 -23.54 0.59 11.51
N ILE A 183 -22.57 1.32 10.92
CA ILE A 183 -22.82 2.61 10.28
C ILE A 183 -22.82 2.54 8.75
N ALA A 184 -22.23 1.50 8.16
CA ALA A 184 -22.39 1.12 6.77
C ALA A 184 -22.48 -0.40 6.68
N ALA A 185 -23.40 -0.95 5.93
CA ALA A 185 -23.65 -2.38 5.85
C ALA A 185 -23.84 -2.84 4.40
N ARG A 186 -23.70 -4.14 4.18
CA ARG A 186 -23.87 -4.78 2.86
C ARG A 186 -22.93 -4.16 1.81
N LEU A 187 -21.71 -3.85 2.24
CA LEU A 187 -20.66 -3.42 1.35
C LEU A 187 -20.23 -4.61 0.47
N PRO A 188 -19.79 -4.38 -0.77
CA PRO A 188 -19.31 -5.47 -1.61
C PRO A 188 -18.07 -6.11 -1.01
N ASP A 189 -18.12 -7.41 -0.76
CA ASP A 189 -17.04 -8.22 -0.20
C ASP A 189 -16.65 -9.39 -1.11
N GLN A 190 -17.49 -9.76 -2.07
CA GLN A 190 -17.25 -10.84 -3.02
C GLN A 190 -17.50 -10.38 -4.45
N ASP A 191 -16.85 -11.03 -5.40
CA ASP A 191 -17.16 -10.97 -6.82
C ASP A 191 -18.47 -11.74 -7.08
N PRO A 192 -19.33 -11.33 -8.03
CA PRO A 192 -20.48 -12.10 -8.48
C PRO A 192 -20.12 -13.51 -9.01
N SER A 193 -18.89 -13.73 -9.50
CA SER A 193 -18.35 -15.04 -9.85
C SER A 193 -17.90 -15.87 -8.64
N GLY A 194 -17.84 -15.29 -7.45
CA GLY A 194 -17.36 -15.91 -6.23
C GLY A 194 -15.86 -15.67 -5.95
N ASP A 195 -15.15 -15.05 -6.87
CA ASP A 195 -13.78 -14.61 -6.66
C ASP A 195 -13.77 -13.29 -5.92
N ASP A 196 -12.84 -13.15 -4.99
CA ASP A 196 -12.75 -12.00 -4.10
C ASP A 196 -11.30 -11.49 -4.07
N VAL A 197 -11.03 -10.48 -4.88
CA VAL A 197 -9.67 -9.95 -5.03
C VAL A 197 -9.38 -8.89 -3.98
N HIS A 198 -10.20 -7.84 -3.85
CA HIS A 198 -9.94 -6.69 -2.97
C HIS A 198 -11.13 -6.46 -2.02
N ARG A 199 -11.30 -7.38 -1.07
CA ARG A 199 -12.39 -7.29 -0.07
C ARG A 199 -12.02 -6.47 1.16
N MET A 200 -10.74 -6.37 1.48
CA MET A 200 -10.26 -5.69 2.67
C MET A 200 -10.59 -4.20 2.61
N LYS A 201 -10.89 -3.62 3.76
CA LYS A 201 -11.27 -2.21 3.87
C LYS A 201 -10.46 -1.52 4.94
N ASP A 202 -9.98 -0.34 4.62
CA ASP A 202 -9.42 0.58 5.58
C ASP A 202 -10.42 1.68 5.92
N VAL A 203 -10.22 2.37 7.04
CA VAL A 203 -11.10 3.42 7.53
C VAL A 203 -10.31 4.55 8.16
N THR A 204 -10.70 5.80 7.84
CA THR A 204 -10.19 6.98 8.52
C THR A 204 -11.32 7.98 8.83
N VAL A 205 -11.08 8.91 9.74
CA VAL A 205 -12.10 9.88 10.17
C VAL A 205 -11.54 11.30 10.03
N ALA A 206 -12.19 12.09 9.20
CA ALA A 206 -11.83 13.50 9.03
C ALA A 206 -12.24 14.34 10.26
N ALA A 207 -11.67 15.55 10.37
CA ALA A 207 -11.90 16.44 11.52
C ALA A 207 -13.36 16.84 11.72
N ASP A 208 -14.18 16.84 10.66
CA ASP A 208 -15.63 17.09 10.72
C ASP A 208 -16.46 15.88 11.18
N GLY A 209 -15.80 14.75 11.46
CA GLY A 209 -16.39 13.49 11.88
C GLY A 209 -16.83 12.60 10.72
N THR A 210 -16.66 13.00 9.46
CA THR A 210 -16.96 12.14 8.31
C THR A 210 -16.04 10.93 8.31
N VAL A 211 -16.61 9.73 8.17
CA VAL A 211 -15.90 8.46 8.13
C VAL A 211 -15.69 8.07 6.68
N TYR A 212 -14.43 7.93 6.25
CA TYR A 212 -14.04 7.51 4.90
C TYR A 212 -13.55 6.06 4.94
N PHE A 213 -13.86 5.30 3.88
CA PHE A 213 -13.40 3.92 3.71
C PHE A 213 -13.31 3.55 2.23
N ASN A 214 -12.44 2.59 1.89
CA ASN A 214 -12.33 2.08 0.53
C ASN A 214 -13.31 0.92 0.27
N VAL A 215 -13.68 0.76 -0.98
CA VAL A 215 -14.28 -0.47 -1.53
C VAL A 215 -13.46 -0.84 -2.76
N GLY A 216 -12.59 -1.84 -2.62
CA GLY A 216 -11.69 -2.27 -3.69
C GLY A 216 -12.42 -2.96 -4.84
N SER A 217 -11.72 -3.14 -5.97
CA SER A 217 -12.24 -3.77 -7.18
C SER A 217 -12.53 -5.26 -6.98
N SER A 218 -13.42 -5.82 -7.80
CA SER A 218 -13.77 -7.24 -7.79
C SER A 218 -12.71 -8.11 -8.48
N SER A 219 -11.85 -7.50 -9.30
CA SER A 219 -10.80 -8.20 -10.03
C SER A 219 -9.68 -7.25 -10.46
N ASN A 220 -8.70 -7.76 -11.19
CA ASN A 220 -7.58 -6.97 -11.71
C ASN A 220 -8.02 -5.78 -12.58
N ALA A 221 -9.06 -5.94 -13.41
CA ALA A 221 -9.54 -4.89 -14.31
C ALA A 221 -10.98 -5.18 -14.79
N ASN A 222 -11.99 -5.01 -13.92
CA ASN A 222 -13.39 -5.25 -14.24
C ASN A 222 -14.16 -3.95 -14.49
N PRO A 223 -14.57 -3.62 -15.72
CA PRO A 223 -15.37 -2.43 -16.01
C PRO A 223 -16.73 -2.40 -15.31
N ASP A 224 -17.32 -3.55 -14.98
CA ASP A 224 -18.65 -3.66 -14.35
C ASP A 224 -18.64 -3.08 -12.91
N ASP A 225 -17.50 -3.08 -12.25
CA ASP A 225 -17.32 -2.47 -10.91
C ASP A 225 -17.79 -1.01 -10.86
N ARG A 226 -17.68 -0.31 -11.98
CA ARG A 226 -18.06 1.12 -12.07
C ARG A 226 -19.57 1.35 -12.12
N THR A 227 -20.35 0.36 -12.49
CA THR A 227 -21.80 0.45 -12.71
C THR A 227 -22.63 -0.40 -11.79
N MET A 228 -22.00 -1.35 -11.07
CA MET A 228 -22.69 -2.19 -10.10
C MET A 228 -23.20 -1.37 -8.90
N SER A 229 -24.12 -1.94 -8.13
CA SER A 229 -24.70 -1.30 -6.93
C SER A 229 -24.67 -2.30 -5.77
N PRO A 230 -23.92 -2.01 -4.71
CA PRO A 230 -22.99 -0.89 -4.51
C PRO A 230 -21.81 -0.90 -5.48
N GLN A 231 -21.26 0.28 -5.79
CA GLN A 231 -20.07 0.40 -6.64
C GLN A 231 -18.82 -0.17 -5.96
N ARG A 232 -17.87 -0.66 -6.78
CA ARG A 232 -16.51 -1.00 -6.37
C ARG A 232 -15.49 -0.05 -7.00
N ALA A 233 -14.24 -0.21 -6.61
CA ALA A 233 -13.13 0.67 -7.00
C ALA A 233 -13.41 2.14 -6.69
N VAL A 234 -13.79 2.41 -5.44
CA VAL A 234 -14.23 3.73 -4.95
C VAL A 234 -13.72 3.99 -3.53
N ILE A 235 -13.62 5.28 -3.19
CA ILE A 235 -13.64 5.74 -1.80
C ILE A 235 -15.05 6.19 -1.47
N MET A 236 -15.58 5.70 -0.36
CA MET A 236 -16.88 6.05 0.18
C MET A 236 -16.75 6.88 1.45
N ALA A 237 -17.82 7.59 1.78
CA ALA A 237 -17.94 8.26 3.07
C ALA A 237 -19.34 8.04 3.66
N VAL A 238 -19.40 8.09 5.00
CA VAL A 238 -20.64 8.00 5.78
C VAL A 238 -20.52 8.90 7.01
N ARG A 239 -21.64 9.42 7.50
CA ARG A 239 -21.66 10.13 8.79
C ARG A 239 -21.57 9.14 9.97
N PRO A 240 -21.09 9.59 11.13
CA PRO A 240 -20.98 8.73 12.32
C PRO A 240 -22.28 8.06 12.76
N ASP A 241 -23.43 8.63 12.41
CA ASP A 241 -24.76 8.09 12.72
C ASP A 241 -25.29 7.09 11.67
N GLY A 242 -24.49 6.80 10.63
CA GLY A 242 -24.87 5.91 9.53
C GLY A 242 -25.66 6.58 8.41
N THR A 243 -25.88 7.89 8.48
CA THR A 243 -26.55 8.65 7.41
C THR A 243 -25.55 9.11 6.34
N ASP A 244 -26.07 9.55 5.18
CA ASP A 244 -25.30 10.14 4.08
C ASP A 244 -24.17 9.22 3.55
N LEU A 245 -24.46 7.90 3.44
CA LEU A 245 -23.56 6.96 2.77
C LEU A 245 -23.48 7.31 1.28
N ARG A 246 -22.27 7.61 0.80
CA ARG A 246 -22.06 8.08 -0.57
C ARG A 246 -20.70 7.70 -1.13
N VAL A 247 -20.59 7.61 -2.44
CA VAL A 247 -19.31 7.57 -3.16
C VAL A 247 -18.70 8.96 -3.18
N VAL A 248 -17.44 9.08 -2.78
CA VAL A 248 -16.66 10.33 -2.80
C VAL A 248 -15.79 10.40 -4.05
N GLU A 249 -15.01 9.36 -4.32
CA GLU A 249 -14.08 9.27 -5.44
C GLU A 249 -14.24 7.94 -6.16
N ARG A 250 -13.98 7.93 -7.47
CA ARG A 250 -14.12 6.77 -8.35
C ARG A 250 -12.81 6.41 -9.02
N GLY A 251 -12.78 5.20 -9.60
CA GLY A 251 -11.61 4.74 -10.35
C GLY A 251 -10.41 4.47 -9.45
N VAL A 252 -10.64 4.19 -8.18
CA VAL A 252 -9.63 3.82 -7.18
C VAL A 252 -9.60 2.30 -7.09
N ARG A 253 -8.66 1.65 -7.79
CA ARG A 253 -8.65 0.17 -7.91
C ARG A 253 -8.71 -0.54 -6.56
N ASN A 254 -7.72 -0.31 -5.72
CA ASN A 254 -7.69 -0.79 -4.34
C ASN A 254 -6.96 0.24 -3.46
N GLY A 255 -7.72 1.19 -2.93
CA GLY A 255 -7.21 2.31 -2.14
C GLY A 255 -7.16 1.97 -0.66
N GLU A 256 -6.33 1.03 -0.27
CA GLU A 256 -5.98 0.81 1.14
C GLU A 256 -5.09 1.97 1.65
N GLY A 257 -4.84 2.07 2.93
CA GLY A 257 -3.98 3.12 3.48
C GLY A 257 -4.62 4.51 3.44
N LEU A 258 -5.80 4.65 4.04
CA LEU A 258 -6.48 5.93 4.19
C LEU A 258 -5.92 6.75 5.36
N ALA A 259 -5.54 8.00 5.11
CA ALA A 259 -4.99 8.88 6.13
C ALA A 259 -5.47 10.32 5.98
N VAL A 260 -5.51 11.07 7.11
CA VAL A 260 -5.82 12.50 7.13
C VAL A 260 -4.52 13.29 7.18
N ALA A 261 -4.31 14.14 6.19
CA ALA A 261 -3.13 15.02 6.11
C ALA A 261 -3.21 16.19 7.09
N PRO A 262 -2.08 16.88 7.37
CA PRO A 262 -2.03 18.02 8.30
C PRO A 262 -2.96 19.18 7.94
N ASN A 263 -3.30 19.34 6.67
CA ASN A 263 -4.25 20.35 6.18
C ASN A 263 -5.72 19.88 6.26
N GLY A 264 -5.98 18.66 6.77
CA GLY A 264 -7.31 18.08 6.89
C GLY A 264 -7.82 17.34 5.64
N SER A 265 -7.06 17.33 4.53
CA SER A 265 -7.42 16.52 3.37
C SER A 265 -7.22 15.03 3.64
N VAL A 266 -8.07 14.20 3.04
CA VAL A 266 -7.94 12.74 3.09
C VAL A 266 -7.12 12.27 1.91
N TRP A 267 -6.25 11.29 2.13
CA TRP A 267 -5.38 10.68 1.12
C TRP A 267 -5.53 9.17 1.13
N THR A 268 -5.24 8.54 0.00
CA THR A 268 -5.23 7.08 -0.14
C THR A 268 -4.00 6.61 -0.89
N ALA A 269 -3.47 5.46 -0.49
CA ALA A 269 -2.47 4.72 -1.25
C ALA A 269 -3.18 3.61 -2.04
N VAL A 270 -2.95 3.57 -3.36
CA VAL A 270 -3.71 2.73 -4.30
C VAL A 270 -2.79 1.68 -4.90
N ASN A 271 -3.20 0.42 -4.76
CA ASN A 271 -2.57 -0.71 -5.43
C ASN A 271 -3.15 -0.85 -6.83
N GLU A 272 -2.36 -0.55 -7.85
CA GLU A 272 -2.76 -0.54 -9.25
C GLU A 272 -2.70 -1.93 -9.92
N ARG A 273 -3.18 -2.01 -11.17
CA ARG A 273 -3.40 -3.27 -11.87
C ARG A 273 -2.10 -4.00 -12.22
N ASP A 274 -2.20 -5.32 -12.25
CA ASP A 274 -1.16 -6.22 -12.74
C ASP A 274 -1.29 -6.47 -14.24
N ASN A 275 -0.20 -6.92 -14.86
CA ASN A 275 -0.18 -7.37 -16.26
C ASN A 275 -0.79 -6.36 -17.23
N ILE A 276 -0.43 -5.06 -17.08
CA ILE A 276 -0.96 -4.00 -17.95
C ILE A 276 -0.52 -4.22 -19.41
N PRO A 277 -1.44 -4.15 -20.39
CA PRO A 277 -1.08 -4.22 -21.79
C PRO A 277 -0.49 -2.88 -22.28
N TYR A 278 0.43 -2.95 -23.22
CA TYR A 278 1.07 -1.78 -23.82
C TYR A 278 0.04 -0.84 -24.49
N PRO A 279 0.05 0.47 -24.19
CA PRO A 279 -1.09 1.34 -24.49
C PRO A 279 -1.13 1.92 -25.90
N THR A 280 0.00 1.93 -26.65
CA THR A 280 0.13 2.67 -27.90
C THR A 280 0.52 1.78 -29.08
N HIS A 281 0.10 2.18 -30.31
CA HIS A 281 0.58 1.60 -31.54
C HIS A 281 2.01 2.09 -31.84
N ALA A 282 3.00 1.40 -31.29
CA ALA A 282 4.41 1.72 -31.48
C ALA A 282 5.27 0.45 -31.34
N PRO A 283 6.48 0.43 -31.92
CA PRO A 283 7.44 -0.62 -31.64
C PRO A 283 7.88 -0.57 -30.17
N TYR A 284 7.93 -1.74 -29.50
CA TYR A 284 8.48 -1.87 -28.15
C TYR A 284 9.01 -3.30 -27.94
N SER A 285 10.22 -3.41 -27.34
CA SER A 285 10.90 -4.70 -27.18
C SER A 285 11.09 -5.41 -28.53
N THR A 286 10.54 -6.61 -28.71
CA THR A 286 10.63 -7.41 -29.94
C THR A 286 9.41 -7.23 -30.87
N TYR A 287 8.46 -6.41 -30.49
CA TYR A 287 7.24 -6.17 -31.25
C TYR A 287 7.41 -4.98 -32.19
N SER A 288 7.01 -5.11 -33.46
CA SER A 288 6.93 -3.99 -34.41
C SER A 288 5.70 -3.09 -34.13
N ASP A 289 4.64 -3.66 -33.55
CA ASP A 289 3.50 -2.97 -32.94
C ASP A 289 3.19 -3.68 -31.64
N ALA A 290 3.38 -2.99 -30.54
CA ALA A 290 3.22 -3.53 -29.19
C ALA A 290 1.81 -3.34 -28.60
N TYR A 291 0.92 -2.62 -29.31
CA TYR A 291 -0.42 -2.30 -28.79
C TYR A 291 -1.17 -3.54 -28.30
N GLY A 292 -1.68 -3.48 -27.07
CA GLY A 292 -2.45 -4.54 -26.46
C GLY A 292 -1.65 -5.76 -25.98
N GLN A 293 -0.33 -5.78 -26.20
CA GLN A 293 0.54 -6.86 -25.74
C GLN A 293 0.94 -6.67 -24.27
N VAL A 294 0.82 -7.72 -23.45
CA VAL A 294 1.39 -7.75 -22.10
C VAL A 294 2.87 -8.08 -22.23
N ILE A 295 3.72 -7.07 -22.09
CA ILE A 295 5.17 -7.18 -22.30
C ILE A 295 5.87 -7.00 -20.96
N ARG A 296 6.58 -8.02 -20.50
CA ARG A 296 7.20 -8.04 -19.18
C ARG A 296 8.08 -6.81 -18.89
N ALA A 297 8.85 -6.34 -19.87
CA ALA A 297 9.69 -5.15 -19.72
C ALA A 297 8.88 -3.87 -19.47
N TYR A 298 7.68 -3.76 -20.05
CA TYR A 298 6.74 -2.66 -19.80
C TYR A 298 6.06 -2.83 -18.44
N VAL A 299 5.52 -4.01 -18.16
CA VAL A 299 4.85 -4.34 -16.89
C VAL A 299 5.74 -4.05 -15.68
N ASN A 300 7.06 -4.30 -15.77
CA ASN A 300 7.98 -4.04 -14.65
C ASN A 300 7.90 -2.61 -14.09
N ASN A 301 7.51 -1.63 -14.91
CA ASN A 301 7.51 -0.23 -14.51
C ASN A 301 6.12 0.43 -14.67
N HIS A 302 5.07 -0.32 -15.07
CA HIS A 302 3.75 0.21 -15.35
C HIS A 302 2.63 -0.69 -14.84
N PRO A 303 1.51 -0.07 -14.40
CA PRO A 303 1.45 1.32 -14.01
C PRO A 303 2.18 1.52 -12.68
N PRO A 304 2.63 2.72 -12.33
CA PRO A 304 3.05 3.03 -10.96
C PRO A 304 1.86 2.85 -10.02
N ASP A 305 2.09 2.41 -8.79
CA ASP A 305 1.10 2.53 -7.74
C ASP A 305 0.94 4.00 -7.35
N GLU A 306 -0.20 4.37 -6.79
CA GLU A 306 -0.59 5.77 -6.63
C GLU A 306 -0.71 6.18 -5.16
N VAL A 307 -0.41 7.45 -4.86
CA VAL A 307 -0.80 8.12 -3.62
C VAL A 307 -1.57 9.36 -4.01
N ALA A 308 -2.88 9.34 -3.77
CA ALA A 308 -3.83 10.30 -4.28
C ALA A 308 -4.58 11.03 -3.18
N GLN A 309 -4.86 12.32 -3.39
CA GLN A 309 -5.77 13.07 -2.53
C GLN A 309 -7.21 12.72 -2.85
N VAL A 310 -7.95 12.22 -1.88
CA VAL A 310 -9.37 11.91 -2.01
C VAL A 310 -10.18 13.19 -2.20
N THR A 311 -10.78 13.34 -3.38
CA THR A 311 -11.51 14.54 -3.76
C THR A 311 -12.93 14.21 -4.23
N ALA A 312 -13.91 14.89 -3.68
CA ALA A 312 -15.31 14.65 -4.02
C ALA A 312 -15.60 14.85 -5.52
N GLY A 313 -16.13 13.80 -6.15
CA GLY A 313 -16.46 13.80 -7.58
C GLY A 313 -15.28 13.51 -8.52
N ARG A 314 -14.06 13.37 -8.01
CA ARG A 314 -12.88 12.98 -8.81
C ARG A 314 -12.98 11.52 -9.25
N ASP A 315 -12.32 11.24 -10.37
CA ASP A 315 -12.18 9.92 -10.96
C ASP A 315 -10.70 9.71 -11.30
N LEU A 316 -10.06 8.67 -10.74
CA LEU A 316 -8.66 8.35 -11.01
C LEU A 316 -8.50 7.56 -12.34
N GLY A 317 -9.59 7.00 -12.88
CA GLY A 317 -9.59 6.43 -14.21
C GLY A 317 -9.73 4.91 -14.29
N TRP A 318 -9.33 4.17 -13.26
CA TRP A 318 -9.41 2.71 -13.31
C TRP A 318 -10.83 2.21 -13.65
N PRO A 319 -11.01 1.17 -14.49
CA PRO A 319 -10.00 0.35 -15.18
C PRO A 319 -9.68 0.85 -16.60
N TYR A 320 -10.09 2.06 -16.95
CA TYR A 320 -10.06 2.57 -18.32
C TYR A 320 -8.82 3.40 -18.64
N CYS A 321 -8.22 4.02 -17.64
CA CYS A 321 -7.11 4.96 -17.81
C CYS A 321 -6.04 4.68 -16.76
N ASP A 322 -4.79 4.68 -17.19
CA ASP A 322 -3.64 4.46 -16.30
C ASP A 322 -2.61 5.58 -16.52
N PRO A 323 -1.85 6.00 -15.49
CA PRO A 323 -0.72 6.90 -15.71
C PRO A 323 0.39 6.18 -16.47
N ASP A 324 0.86 6.79 -17.57
CA ASP A 324 1.94 6.27 -18.42
C ASP A 324 3.23 7.04 -18.14
N GLN A 325 3.89 6.68 -17.05
CA GLN A 325 5.13 7.30 -16.63
C GLN A 325 6.30 6.75 -17.45
N ASP A 326 6.96 7.59 -18.23
CA ASP A 326 8.16 7.24 -18.97
C ASP A 326 9.44 7.75 -18.27
N ASP A 327 10.60 7.42 -18.84
CA ASP A 327 11.91 7.80 -18.31
C ASP A 327 12.16 9.32 -18.31
N SER A 328 11.31 10.13 -18.98
CA SER A 328 11.42 11.60 -19.00
C SER A 328 10.81 12.25 -17.75
N HIS A 329 10.01 11.50 -16.97
CA HIS A 329 9.38 11.97 -15.75
C HIS A 329 10.17 11.53 -14.52
N PRO A 330 10.36 12.42 -13.53
CA PRO A 330 10.99 12.02 -12.27
C PRO A 330 10.22 10.87 -11.62
N ALA A 331 10.92 9.81 -11.23
CA ALA A 331 10.31 8.69 -10.54
C ALA A 331 9.51 9.18 -9.33
N GLY A 332 8.25 8.77 -9.24
CA GLY A 332 7.37 9.08 -8.12
C GLY A 332 6.61 10.41 -8.21
N SER A 333 6.75 11.22 -9.26
CA SER A 333 5.90 12.39 -9.47
C SER A 333 4.93 12.14 -10.62
N LEU A 334 3.64 12.07 -10.34
CA LEU A 334 2.59 11.84 -11.34
C LEU A 334 1.82 13.12 -11.71
N ALA A 335 2.05 14.24 -11.02
CA ALA A 335 1.27 15.47 -11.18
C ALA A 335 1.25 16.04 -12.62
N ASN A 336 2.20 15.67 -13.46
CA ASN A 336 2.25 16.07 -14.87
C ASN A 336 2.24 14.87 -15.83
N VAL A 337 2.04 13.66 -15.33
CA VAL A 337 1.97 12.46 -16.15
C VAL A 337 0.54 12.30 -16.68
N PRO A 338 0.35 12.26 -18.02
CA PRO A 338 -0.97 12.08 -18.57
C PRO A 338 -1.49 10.67 -18.30
N LEU A 339 -2.80 10.55 -18.09
CA LEU A 339 -3.46 9.24 -18.11
C LEU A 339 -3.73 8.86 -19.56
N VAL A 340 -3.38 7.62 -19.91
CA VAL A 340 -3.59 7.05 -21.24
C VAL A 340 -4.67 5.99 -21.23
N PRO A 341 -5.38 5.78 -22.36
CA PRO A 341 -6.38 4.72 -22.45
C PRO A 341 -5.75 3.34 -22.31
N ASN A 342 -6.31 2.55 -21.41
CA ASN A 342 -5.97 1.13 -21.31
C ASN A 342 -6.40 0.38 -22.57
N SER A 343 -5.46 -0.28 -23.24
CA SER A 343 -5.73 -0.93 -24.52
C SER A 343 -6.68 -2.14 -24.42
N ALA A 344 -6.83 -2.75 -23.24
CA ALA A 344 -7.76 -3.87 -23.03
C ALA A 344 -9.18 -3.41 -22.67
N THR A 345 -9.32 -2.44 -21.76
CA THR A 345 -10.63 -2.04 -21.21
C THR A 345 -11.18 -0.75 -21.82
N ASN A 346 -10.34 0.05 -22.48
CA ASN A 346 -10.69 1.31 -23.13
C ASN A 346 -9.98 1.49 -24.49
N PRO A 347 -10.07 0.51 -25.42
CA PRO A 347 -9.38 0.58 -26.69
C PRO A 347 -9.77 1.86 -27.46
N GLY A 348 -8.75 2.61 -27.88
CA GLY A 348 -8.95 3.88 -28.59
C GLY A 348 -9.61 4.99 -27.78
N GLY A 349 -9.70 4.87 -26.45
CA GLY A 349 -10.26 5.91 -25.59
C GLY A 349 -11.78 6.10 -25.72
N THR A 350 -12.50 5.08 -26.18
CA THR A 350 -13.95 5.18 -26.48
C THR A 350 -14.84 5.03 -25.26
N ALA A 351 -14.42 4.26 -24.24
CA ALA A 351 -15.16 4.09 -23.00
C ALA A 351 -15.00 5.29 -22.07
N MET A 352 -13.78 5.88 -22.03
CA MET A 352 -13.47 7.06 -21.21
C MET A 352 -12.41 7.92 -21.92
N ASN A 353 -12.59 9.23 -21.86
CA ASN A 353 -11.59 10.18 -22.34
C ASN A 353 -10.58 10.48 -21.22
N CYS A 354 -9.47 9.77 -21.19
CA CYS A 354 -8.45 9.88 -20.15
C CYS A 354 -7.80 11.26 -20.08
N ALA A 355 -7.69 11.98 -21.20
CA ALA A 355 -7.13 13.34 -21.22
C ALA A 355 -7.98 14.40 -20.47
N LYS A 356 -9.19 14.06 -20.05
CA LYS A 356 -10.04 14.93 -19.22
C LYS A 356 -9.90 14.68 -17.73
N LEU A 357 -9.21 13.62 -17.33
CA LEU A 357 -8.97 13.31 -15.94
C LEU A 357 -7.80 14.15 -15.42
N ALA A 358 -7.88 14.54 -14.16
CA ALA A 358 -6.76 15.19 -13.49
C ALA A 358 -5.65 14.15 -13.23
N PRO A 359 -4.38 14.51 -13.45
CA PRO A 359 -3.25 13.66 -13.05
C PRO A 359 -3.31 13.31 -11.56
N VAL A 360 -2.70 12.19 -11.18
CA VAL A 360 -2.51 11.78 -9.79
C VAL A 360 -1.31 12.55 -9.19
N GLU A 361 -1.30 12.76 -7.90
CA GLU A 361 -0.28 13.60 -7.26
C GLU A 361 1.08 12.91 -7.20
N VAL A 362 1.14 11.68 -6.65
CA VAL A 362 2.40 10.99 -6.36
C VAL A 362 2.32 9.53 -6.79
N GLY A 363 3.42 9.01 -7.34
CA GLY A 363 3.61 7.59 -7.66
C GLY A 363 4.55 6.89 -6.69
N LEU A 364 4.24 5.64 -6.44
CA LEU A 364 5.15 4.66 -5.86
C LEU A 364 5.71 3.78 -6.99
N PRO A 365 6.80 3.05 -6.78
CA PRO A 365 7.27 2.09 -7.79
C PRO A 365 6.14 1.15 -8.20
N ALA A 366 6.06 0.83 -9.48
CA ALA A 366 5.03 -0.07 -9.99
C ALA A 366 5.02 -1.39 -9.23
N HIS A 367 3.82 -1.89 -8.93
CA HIS A 367 3.60 -3.16 -8.23
C HIS A 367 4.23 -3.22 -6.83
N SER A 368 4.37 -2.10 -6.14
CA SER A 368 4.85 -2.09 -4.75
C SER A 368 3.80 -2.58 -3.74
N ALA A 369 2.54 -2.67 -4.16
CA ALA A 369 1.41 -3.07 -3.34
C ALA A 369 1.33 -2.25 -2.03
N PRO A 370 1.06 -0.94 -2.11
CA PRO A 370 0.91 -0.11 -0.93
C PRO A 370 -0.32 -0.52 -0.12
N LEU A 371 -0.16 -0.54 1.20
CA LEU A 371 -1.20 -0.87 2.16
C LEU A 371 -1.39 0.27 3.16
N GLY A 372 -1.00 0.12 4.42
CA GLY A 372 -1.19 1.15 5.45
C GLY A 372 -0.44 2.44 5.14
N MET A 373 -1.09 3.58 5.45
CA MET A 373 -0.54 4.93 5.30
C MET A 373 -0.82 5.75 6.55
N THR A 374 0.19 6.46 7.07
CA THR A 374 0.04 7.31 8.26
C THR A 374 0.85 8.58 8.12
N PHE A 375 0.25 9.75 8.42
CA PHE A 375 0.98 11.02 8.54
C PHE A 375 1.70 11.11 9.88
N LEU A 376 2.92 11.63 9.86
CA LEU A 376 3.81 11.72 11.04
C LEU A 376 3.77 13.09 11.74
N GLU A 377 3.07 14.08 11.18
CA GLU A 377 2.92 15.39 11.81
C GLU A 377 2.26 15.29 13.19
N GLY A 378 2.85 15.99 14.14
CA GLY A 378 2.40 15.94 15.52
C GLY A 378 2.84 14.70 16.30
N SER A 379 3.50 13.74 15.63
CA SER A 379 4.13 12.60 16.29
C SER A 379 5.42 13.01 17.01
N LYS A 380 5.97 12.08 17.81
CA LYS A 380 7.28 12.26 18.47
C LYS A 380 8.45 11.71 17.66
N VAL A 381 8.21 11.25 16.42
CA VAL A 381 9.28 10.82 15.51
C VAL A 381 10.19 12.02 15.23
N PRO A 382 11.50 11.93 15.51
CA PRO A 382 12.35 13.12 15.50
C PRO A 382 12.90 13.48 14.12
N GLY A 383 13.43 14.73 14.05
CA GLY A 383 14.22 15.22 12.93
C GLY A 383 13.39 15.38 11.65
N ARG A 384 14.01 15.12 10.51
CA ARG A 384 13.39 15.31 9.19
C ARG A 384 12.22 14.36 8.92
N TRP A 385 12.11 13.27 9.67
CA TRP A 385 11.06 12.28 9.53
C TRP A 385 9.76 12.69 10.23
N SER A 386 9.77 13.74 11.06
CA SER A 386 8.60 14.20 11.81
C SER A 386 7.50 14.84 10.95
N GLY A 387 7.78 15.11 9.69
CA GLY A 387 6.80 15.63 8.73
C GLY A 387 6.63 14.67 7.55
N GLY A 388 5.43 14.64 6.95
CA GLY A 388 5.11 13.76 5.83
C GLY A 388 4.39 12.48 6.24
N ALA A 389 4.32 11.54 5.30
CA ALA A 389 3.64 10.27 5.49
C ALA A 389 4.60 9.08 5.37
N VAL A 390 4.29 8.01 6.06
CA VAL A 390 4.83 6.67 5.79
C VAL A 390 3.77 5.83 5.10
N VAL A 391 4.22 5.00 4.16
CA VAL A 391 3.39 4.01 3.45
C VAL A 391 4.10 2.67 3.53
N ALA A 392 3.44 1.66 4.07
CA ALA A 392 3.94 0.30 4.01
C ALA A 392 3.70 -0.27 2.61
N VAL A 393 4.75 -0.74 1.95
CA VAL A 393 4.68 -1.39 0.64
C VAL A 393 4.98 -2.87 0.79
N HIS A 394 4.01 -3.69 0.41
CA HIS A 394 4.00 -5.13 0.68
C HIS A 394 4.90 -5.92 -0.30
N GLY A 395 5.36 -5.27 -1.38
CA GLY A 395 6.25 -5.83 -2.39
C GLY A 395 5.53 -6.59 -3.50
N SER A 396 6.20 -6.72 -4.64
CA SER A 396 5.59 -7.20 -5.88
C SER A 396 5.65 -8.72 -6.04
N TRP A 397 4.72 -9.24 -6.83
CA TRP A 397 4.79 -10.57 -7.43
C TRP A 397 4.86 -10.52 -8.97
N ASP A 398 4.45 -9.40 -9.59
CA ASP A 398 4.28 -9.25 -11.05
C ASP A 398 5.50 -8.62 -11.75
N ARG A 399 6.62 -8.46 -11.08
CA ARG A 399 7.86 -7.94 -11.68
C ARG A 399 8.89 -9.03 -11.93
N GLN A 400 9.65 -8.86 -13.00
CA GLN A 400 10.78 -9.75 -13.32
C GLN A 400 11.91 -9.62 -12.28
N GLN A 401 12.15 -8.38 -11.81
CA GLN A 401 12.92 -8.10 -10.61
C GLN A 401 11.91 -7.61 -9.56
N PRO A 402 11.64 -8.38 -8.51
CA PRO A 402 10.64 -8.02 -7.51
C PRO A 402 10.92 -6.64 -6.90
N GLN A 403 9.87 -5.83 -6.74
CA GLN A 403 9.93 -4.66 -5.89
C GLN A 403 9.95 -5.15 -4.44
N ALA A 404 11.03 -4.87 -3.73
CA ALA A 404 11.19 -5.33 -2.36
C ALA A 404 10.15 -4.70 -1.41
N PRO A 405 9.65 -5.44 -0.43
CA PRO A 405 8.85 -4.89 0.65
C PRO A 405 9.61 -3.83 1.44
N ALA A 406 8.93 -2.77 1.84
CA ALA A 406 9.55 -1.64 2.53
C ALA A 406 8.53 -0.81 3.30
N VAL A 407 9.01 0.09 4.16
CA VAL A 407 8.27 1.28 4.57
C VAL A 407 8.84 2.47 3.81
N SER A 408 8.02 3.10 3.00
CA SER A 408 8.35 4.31 2.24
C SER A 408 7.97 5.55 3.03
N TRP A 409 8.75 6.63 2.91
CA TRP A 409 8.45 7.94 3.48
C TRP A 409 8.32 8.97 2.37
N LEU A 410 7.31 9.83 2.48
CA LEU A 410 6.97 10.90 1.56
C LEU A 410 6.91 12.21 2.35
N ALA A 411 7.78 13.18 2.07
CA ALA A 411 7.76 14.46 2.78
C ALA A 411 6.51 15.28 2.41
N TRP A 412 5.88 15.90 3.40
CA TRP A 412 4.76 16.79 3.18
C TRP A 412 5.24 18.19 2.74
N ASP A 413 4.77 18.65 1.59
CA ASP A 413 4.95 20.04 1.11
C ASP A 413 3.72 20.86 1.51
N SER A 414 3.79 21.52 2.65
CA SER A 414 2.66 22.31 3.19
C SER A 414 2.30 23.50 2.32
N ALA A 415 3.23 24.01 1.50
CA ALA A 415 2.96 25.13 0.60
C ALA A 415 2.12 24.71 -0.61
N LYS A 416 2.27 23.47 -1.05
CA LYS A 416 1.52 22.89 -2.17
C LYS A 416 0.35 22.02 -1.72
N GLY A 417 0.32 21.59 -0.45
CA GLY A 417 -0.68 20.67 0.05
C GLY A 417 -0.56 19.26 -0.57
N THR A 418 0.65 18.80 -0.85
CA THR A 418 0.94 17.50 -1.47
C THR A 418 2.20 16.89 -0.88
N MET A 419 2.57 15.69 -1.34
CA MET A 419 3.77 14.98 -0.91
C MET A 419 4.84 14.99 -2.01
N THR A 420 6.10 14.86 -1.58
CA THR A 420 7.23 14.63 -2.50
C THR A 420 7.26 13.16 -2.94
N PRO A 421 8.01 12.81 -4.00
CA PRO A 421 8.32 11.41 -4.32
C PRO A 421 8.87 10.65 -3.11
N SER A 422 8.52 9.37 -3.03
CA SER A 422 8.87 8.50 -1.91
C SER A 422 10.36 8.21 -1.83
N VAL A 423 10.85 7.99 -0.61
CA VAL A 423 12.15 7.38 -0.35
C VAL A 423 11.97 6.19 0.61
N THR A 424 12.77 5.14 0.43
CA THR A 424 12.75 4.01 1.36
C THR A 424 13.25 4.46 2.73
N LEU A 425 12.40 4.35 3.74
CA LEU A 425 12.73 4.58 5.15
C LEU A 425 13.25 3.32 5.81
N VAL A 426 12.55 2.19 5.59
CA VAL A 426 12.91 0.87 6.12
C VAL A 426 12.84 -0.15 4.98
N GLY A 427 13.94 -0.84 4.73
CA GLY A 427 14.05 -1.92 3.75
C GLY A 427 14.78 -3.12 4.33
N GLY A 428 15.13 -4.10 3.48
CA GLY A 428 15.87 -5.29 3.87
C GLY A 428 14.96 -6.46 4.28
N PHE A 429 13.72 -6.46 3.85
CA PHE A 429 12.74 -7.55 4.08
C PHE A 429 12.89 -8.71 3.08
N GLU A 430 13.96 -8.71 2.30
CA GLU A 430 14.26 -9.70 1.26
C GLU A 430 15.43 -10.59 1.63
N ASN A 431 15.44 -11.80 1.13
CA ASN A 431 16.55 -12.73 1.17
C ASN A 431 17.48 -12.50 -0.02
N ALA A 432 18.71 -13.04 0.05
CA ALA A 432 19.68 -12.93 -1.04
C ALA A 432 19.24 -13.60 -2.35
N ASP A 433 18.26 -14.49 -2.31
CA ASP A 433 17.68 -15.17 -3.47
C ASP A 433 16.47 -14.41 -4.08
N GLY A 434 16.15 -13.22 -3.56
CA GLY A 434 15.03 -12.38 -4.01
C GLY A 434 13.66 -12.79 -3.45
N THR A 435 13.58 -13.80 -2.59
CA THR A 435 12.37 -14.09 -1.84
C THR A 435 12.22 -13.13 -0.65
N PHE A 436 11.00 -12.99 -0.13
CA PHE A 436 10.72 -12.09 0.99
C PHE A 436 10.64 -12.88 2.31
N TRP A 437 11.34 -12.41 3.34
CA TRP A 437 11.23 -12.97 4.68
C TRP A 437 10.26 -12.19 5.56
N GLY A 438 9.96 -10.94 5.20
CA GLY A 438 9.00 -10.06 5.84
C GLY A 438 8.26 -9.22 4.80
N ARG A 439 7.04 -8.80 5.13
CA ARG A 439 6.18 -7.98 4.29
C ARG A 439 5.41 -6.98 5.15
N PRO A 440 5.90 -5.72 5.27
CA PRO A 440 5.20 -4.67 6.02
C PRO A 440 3.78 -4.44 5.51
N VAL A 441 2.85 -4.27 6.43
CA VAL A 441 1.44 -3.99 6.14
C VAL A 441 1.06 -2.59 6.57
N ASP A 442 1.49 -2.15 7.76
CA ASP A 442 1.23 -0.82 8.27
C ASP A 442 2.45 -0.28 9.03
N ALA A 443 2.48 1.03 9.24
CA ALA A 443 3.53 1.70 9.99
C ALA A 443 2.96 2.92 10.71
N VAL A 444 2.94 2.90 12.04
CA VAL A 444 2.33 3.96 12.84
C VAL A 444 3.32 4.53 13.88
N PRO A 445 3.33 5.86 14.10
CA PRO A 445 4.18 6.47 15.12
C PRO A 445 3.63 6.19 16.52
N GLY A 446 4.46 5.65 17.40
CA GLY A 446 4.09 5.40 18.79
C GLY A 446 4.15 6.64 19.70
N PRO A 447 3.47 6.60 20.83
CA PRO A 447 3.48 7.69 21.82
C PRO A 447 4.86 7.91 22.44
N ASP A 448 5.78 6.97 22.28
CA ASP A 448 7.18 7.01 22.75
C ASP A 448 8.16 7.55 21.69
N GLY A 449 7.68 7.89 20.48
CA GLY A 449 8.50 8.41 19.38
C GLY A 449 9.16 7.33 18.51
N ALA A 450 8.90 6.05 18.79
CA ALA A 450 9.27 4.96 17.90
C ALA A 450 8.25 4.83 16.75
N LEU A 451 8.66 4.18 15.65
CA LEU A 451 7.76 3.73 14.59
C LEU A 451 7.46 2.24 14.83
N TYR A 452 6.19 1.88 14.83
CA TYR A 452 5.74 0.49 14.92
C TYR A 452 5.33 0.03 13.53
N VAL A 453 5.70 -1.20 13.19
CA VAL A 453 5.49 -1.74 11.84
C VAL A 453 4.95 -3.16 11.96
N SER A 454 3.79 -3.41 11.42
CA SER A 454 3.21 -4.74 11.31
C SER A 454 3.74 -5.47 10.08
N ASP A 455 3.88 -6.79 10.20
CA ASP A 455 4.41 -7.69 9.15
C ASP A 455 3.66 -9.01 9.21
N ASP A 456 2.81 -9.28 8.22
CA ASP A 456 1.99 -10.49 8.16
C ASP A 456 2.77 -11.73 7.71
N ALA A 457 3.82 -11.56 6.90
CA ALA A 457 4.66 -12.68 6.46
C ALA A 457 5.57 -13.22 7.57
N ALA A 458 6.20 -12.32 8.34
CA ALA A 458 6.99 -12.71 9.50
C ALA A 458 6.12 -13.00 10.73
N GLY A 459 4.88 -12.52 10.77
CA GLY A 459 3.98 -12.61 11.93
C GLY A 459 4.52 -11.84 13.11
N ALA A 460 4.83 -10.56 12.94
CA ALA A 460 5.49 -9.75 13.95
C ALA A 460 5.09 -8.28 13.90
N ILE A 461 5.22 -7.61 15.04
CA ILE A 461 5.25 -6.16 15.14
C ILE A 461 6.68 -5.75 15.47
N TYR A 462 7.25 -4.86 14.68
CA TYR A 462 8.57 -4.29 14.93
C TYR A 462 8.45 -2.95 15.64
N ARG A 463 9.32 -2.68 16.60
CA ARG A 463 9.52 -1.36 17.20
C ARG A 463 10.86 -0.79 16.71
N LEU A 464 10.78 0.28 15.93
CA LEU A 464 11.90 0.96 15.32
C LEU A 464 12.12 2.29 16.04
N VAL A 465 13.29 2.44 16.66
CA VAL A 465 13.58 3.64 17.48
C VAL A 465 14.52 4.54 16.71
N PRO A 466 14.09 5.76 16.33
CA PRO A 466 14.95 6.75 15.71
C PRO A 466 16.14 7.12 16.59
N ALA A 467 17.25 7.53 15.96
CA ALA A 467 18.34 8.19 16.69
C ALA A 467 17.83 9.50 17.29
N GLY A 468 18.16 9.74 18.57
CA GLY A 468 17.80 10.95 19.30
C GLY A 468 18.52 12.19 18.79
#